data_6af48b4db591ce6fb76a5e73b741aefb
#
_entry.id   6af48b4db591ce6fb76a5e73b741aefb
#
_cell.length_a   1.000
_cell.length_b   1.000
_cell.length_c   1.000
_cell.angle_alpha   90.00
_cell.angle_beta   90.00
_cell.angle_gamma   90.00
#
_symmetry.space_group_name_H-M   'P 1'
#
loop_
_entity.id
_entity.type
_entity.pdbx_description
1 polymer ?
#
loop_
_entity_poly.entity_id
_entity_poly.type
_entity_poly.pdbx_seq_one_letter_code
_entity_poly.pdbx_strand_id
1 'polypeptide(L)'
;MKAKFSTSLTRPEYGIAALLTLGAIVLHVVLWANVGDPWRDEVNSIAVASSPTWSATWDAMRYDSFPFLYFALLRVWTGVFGDAAASLRALGLCLGLGGLGAVWWLGRRMHAGPPLLILAMVAISAALIRYGDANRAYGLGLITAALMLGTVWSLLFDSSKKNIAFAAIACLAATHSTYQNSLLLLGIGSAAILATAINRRWRSAACIVAVCATTAITTAIYLPSVSFAKSMMVVFPWSISVHDILGVFGETVSNGYGDWQKWIWLAAILVGLTIALLSLFIAIEQPASTARSDAMTRSLFVLMVIPMLMLIYTMFMIWSDYAVRPWYLLGLMLVLAAVIEAGIAALPEPPRAIRIILPALALVIGMPAAANAPAELKRRASNMPDLIAAIEREGGPQDLVIITEWYVGLTFNHLYKGNKPWMTIPDMGRHSVHRMDILKARMMDGQGVSRELEQITRTLQSGHRVFVIGNFARLSPQMLRSQLPPAPHPQYGWSSGNYTAYWAAQAGAALSSYASNAQLLNAPASRETTMDWENYPLFVFSRGQ
;
A
#
# COMPACT_ATOMS: atom_id res chain seq x y z
N MET A 1 -25.65 -14.83 29.66
CA MET A 1 -24.83 -15.11 30.83
C MET A 1 -23.44 -14.57 30.57
N LYS A 2 -23.08 -13.42 31.14
CA LYS A 2 -21.72 -12.83 30.97
C LYS A 2 -20.79 -13.73 31.77
N ALA A 3 -19.95 -14.51 31.05
CA ALA A 3 -18.83 -15.17 31.69
C ALA A 3 -18.00 -14.06 32.37
N LYS A 4 -18.02 -14.02 33.69
CA LYS A 4 -17.04 -13.27 34.47
C LYS A 4 -15.70 -13.95 34.25
N PHE A 5 -15.04 -13.59 33.15
CA PHE A 5 -13.57 -13.75 33.09
C PHE A 5 -13.05 -12.86 34.22
N SER A 6 -12.57 -13.48 35.27
CA SER A 6 -11.78 -12.83 36.31
C SER A 6 -10.52 -12.29 35.67
N THR A 7 -10.63 -11.11 35.09
CA THR A 7 -9.51 -10.36 34.51
C THR A 7 -8.82 -9.59 35.62
N SER A 8 -8.09 -10.28 36.48
CA SER A 8 -6.88 -9.65 37.04
C SER A 8 -5.84 -9.60 35.91
N LEU A 9 -6.14 -8.85 34.83
CA LEU A 9 -5.14 -8.48 33.83
C LEU A 9 -4.02 -7.80 34.58
N THR A 10 -2.87 -8.43 34.57
CA THR A 10 -1.70 -8.00 35.33
C THR A 10 -1.30 -6.62 34.80
N ARG A 11 -1.09 -5.66 35.69
CA ARG A 11 -0.64 -4.29 35.38
C ARG A 11 0.50 -4.21 34.33
N PRO A 12 1.46 -5.19 34.26
CA PRO A 12 2.51 -5.22 33.26
C PRO A 12 2.07 -5.30 31.80
N GLU A 13 1.05 -6.10 31.45
CA GLU A 13 0.58 -6.26 30.05
C GLU A 13 0.05 -4.95 29.47
N TYR A 14 -0.73 -4.21 30.25
CA TYR A 14 -1.22 -2.89 29.86
C TYR A 14 -0.08 -1.84 29.82
N GLY A 15 0.89 -1.94 30.72
CA GLY A 15 2.05 -1.06 30.71
C GLY A 15 2.87 -1.23 29.42
N ILE A 16 3.12 -2.49 29.03
CA ILE A 16 3.84 -2.79 27.78
C ILE A 16 3.04 -2.36 26.55
N ALA A 17 1.74 -2.65 26.49
CA ALA A 17 0.91 -2.22 25.40
C ALA A 17 0.83 -0.68 25.29
N ALA A 18 0.78 0.03 26.42
CA ALA A 18 0.84 1.49 26.44
C ALA A 18 2.17 2.02 25.94
N LEU A 19 3.29 1.40 26.32
CA LEU A 19 4.63 1.75 25.84
C LEU A 19 4.74 1.55 24.32
N LEU A 20 4.30 0.40 23.79
CA LEU A 20 4.30 0.12 22.36
C LEU A 20 3.37 1.08 21.59
N THR A 21 2.20 1.41 22.15
CA THR A 21 1.28 2.39 21.56
C THR A 21 1.89 3.79 21.53
N LEU A 22 2.53 4.21 22.61
CA LEU A 22 3.23 5.50 22.64
C LEU A 22 4.37 5.54 21.64
N GLY A 23 5.16 4.46 21.54
CA GLY A 23 6.19 4.31 20.51
C GLY A 23 5.62 4.45 19.10
N ALA A 24 4.50 3.77 18.79
CA ALA A 24 3.81 3.89 17.52
C ALA A 24 3.34 5.34 17.25
N ILE A 25 2.72 6.00 18.22
CA ILE A 25 2.30 7.42 18.08
C ILE A 25 3.51 8.31 17.74
N VAL A 26 4.62 8.14 18.44
CA VAL A 26 5.86 8.90 18.16
C VAL A 26 6.34 8.64 16.74
N LEU A 27 6.30 7.40 16.26
CA LEU A 27 6.72 7.05 14.90
C LEU A 27 5.80 7.68 13.83
N HIS A 28 4.49 7.70 14.03
CA HIS A 28 3.55 8.42 13.15
C HIS A 28 3.86 9.93 13.10
N VAL A 29 4.16 10.54 14.25
CA VAL A 29 4.55 11.97 14.31
C VAL A 29 5.90 12.20 13.62
N VAL A 30 6.88 11.29 13.77
CA VAL A 30 8.16 11.37 13.06
C VAL A 30 7.94 11.34 11.54
N LEU A 31 7.11 10.44 11.03
CA LEU A 31 6.78 10.42 9.61
C LEU A 31 6.10 11.71 9.17
N TRP A 32 5.04 12.12 9.87
CA TRP A 32 4.30 13.34 9.57
C TRP A 32 5.21 14.57 9.46
N ALA A 33 6.19 14.70 10.36
CA ALA A 33 7.10 15.84 10.38
C ALA A 33 8.18 15.81 9.28
N ASN A 34 8.45 14.65 8.65
CA ASN A 34 9.60 14.50 7.76
C ASN A 34 9.25 14.08 6.32
N VAL A 35 8.08 13.50 6.06
CA VAL A 35 7.77 12.88 4.76
C VAL A 35 7.73 13.87 3.58
N GLY A 36 7.53 15.16 3.84
CA GLY A 36 7.51 16.23 2.82
C GLY A 36 6.25 16.24 1.96
N ASP A 37 6.37 16.77 0.75
CA ASP A 37 5.27 16.88 -0.21
C ASP A 37 4.79 15.52 -0.73
N PRO A 38 3.54 15.44 -1.26
CA PRO A 38 3.03 14.21 -1.89
C PRO A 38 3.89 13.79 -3.08
N TRP A 39 4.14 12.49 -3.21
CA TRP A 39 4.80 11.91 -4.38
C TRP A 39 3.76 11.41 -5.39
N ARG A 40 4.20 11.03 -6.60
CA ARG A 40 3.34 10.75 -7.77
C ARG A 40 2.09 9.91 -7.49
N ASP A 41 2.21 8.83 -6.70
CA ASP A 41 1.03 7.97 -6.45
C ASP A 41 0.03 8.66 -5.52
N GLU A 42 0.50 9.44 -4.54
CA GLU A 42 -0.36 10.27 -3.70
C GLU A 42 -1.01 11.38 -4.53
N VAL A 43 -0.22 12.05 -5.38
CA VAL A 43 -0.71 13.07 -6.32
C VAL A 43 -1.78 12.50 -7.24
N ASN A 44 -1.61 11.27 -7.74
CA ASN A 44 -2.63 10.60 -8.54
C ASN A 44 -3.96 10.47 -7.77
N SER A 45 -3.92 9.98 -6.52
CA SER A 45 -5.13 9.86 -5.70
C SER A 45 -5.77 11.22 -5.39
N ILE A 46 -4.95 12.24 -5.10
CA ILE A 46 -5.41 13.61 -4.86
C ILE A 46 -6.12 14.15 -6.12
N ALA A 47 -5.52 13.98 -7.29
CA ALA A 47 -6.10 14.44 -8.55
C ALA A 47 -7.41 13.74 -8.89
N VAL A 48 -7.52 12.43 -8.65
CA VAL A 48 -8.79 11.69 -8.79
C VAL A 48 -9.86 12.26 -7.87
N ALA A 49 -9.53 12.48 -6.59
CA ALA A 49 -10.46 13.03 -5.61
C ALA A 49 -10.86 14.49 -5.92
N SER A 50 -9.95 15.28 -6.48
CA SER A 50 -10.15 16.70 -6.84
C SER A 50 -10.83 16.90 -8.20
N SER A 51 -11.32 15.85 -8.85
CA SER A 51 -12.07 15.96 -10.11
C SER A 51 -13.29 16.89 -9.95
N PRO A 52 -13.74 17.62 -10.98
CA PRO A 52 -14.76 18.66 -10.84
C PRO A 52 -16.08 18.21 -10.22
N THR A 53 -16.52 16.99 -10.52
CA THR A 53 -17.79 16.42 -10.05
C THR A 53 -17.58 15.02 -9.46
N TRP A 54 -18.55 14.53 -8.70
CA TRP A 54 -18.56 13.15 -8.19
C TRP A 54 -18.55 12.10 -9.33
N SER A 55 -19.25 12.37 -10.44
CA SER A 55 -19.21 11.51 -11.61
C SER A 55 -17.82 11.50 -12.24
N ALA A 56 -17.16 12.66 -12.37
CA ALA A 56 -15.80 12.74 -12.87
C ALA A 56 -14.79 12.01 -11.94
N THR A 57 -14.97 12.08 -10.61
CA THR A 57 -14.19 11.27 -9.66
C THR A 57 -14.38 9.78 -9.91
N TRP A 58 -15.63 9.35 -10.11
CA TRP A 58 -15.94 7.96 -10.41
C TRP A 58 -15.27 7.49 -11.70
N ASP A 59 -15.32 8.29 -12.75
CA ASP A 59 -14.71 7.97 -14.05
C ASP A 59 -13.18 7.99 -13.99
N ALA A 60 -12.59 8.91 -13.21
CA ALA A 60 -11.14 9.03 -13.05
C ALA A 60 -10.54 7.91 -12.18
N MET A 61 -11.33 7.29 -11.31
CA MET A 61 -10.91 6.22 -10.40
C MET A 61 -10.26 5.02 -11.12
N ARG A 62 -10.65 4.74 -12.39
CA ARG A 62 -10.04 3.68 -13.20
C ARG A 62 -8.54 3.89 -13.49
N TYR A 63 -8.02 5.11 -13.29
CA TYR A 63 -6.60 5.44 -13.42
C TYR A 63 -5.83 5.32 -12.09
N ASP A 64 -6.50 4.82 -11.04
CA ASP A 64 -5.88 4.48 -9.76
C ASP A 64 -6.31 3.05 -9.33
N SER A 65 -5.67 2.52 -8.30
CA SER A 65 -5.82 1.12 -7.89
C SER A 65 -6.73 0.93 -6.68
N PHE A 66 -7.72 1.84 -6.46
CA PHE A 66 -8.58 1.80 -5.29
C PHE A 66 -10.06 1.93 -5.60
N PRO A 67 -10.92 1.35 -4.74
CA PRO A 67 -12.35 1.60 -4.72
C PRO A 67 -12.70 3.02 -4.28
N PHE A 68 -13.96 3.40 -4.46
CA PHE A 68 -14.45 4.78 -4.34
C PHE A 68 -14.37 5.40 -2.92
N LEU A 69 -14.45 4.59 -1.86
CA LEU A 69 -14.62 5.12 -0.49
C LEU A 69 -13.47 6.04 -0.06
N TYR A 70 -12.24 5.69 -0.43
CA TYR A 70 -11.09 6.53 -0.12
C TYR A 70 -11.11 7.87 -0.86
N PHE A 71 -11.47 7.87 -2.15
CA PHE A 71 -11.58 9.12 -2.91
C PHE A 71 -12.70 10.01 -2.38
N ALA A 72 -13.79 9.43 -1.91
CA ALA A 72 -14.86 10.17 -1.24
C ALA A 72 -14.36 10.83 0.07
N LEU A 73 -13.63 10.08 0.90
CA LEU A 73 -13.01 10.62 2.11
C LEU A 73 -12.04 11.75 1.78
N LEU A 74 -11.12 11.52 0.84
CA LEU A 74 -10.11 12.50 0.45
C LEU A 74 -10.75 13.77 -0.14
N ARG A 75 -11.80 13.62 -0.96
CA ARG A 75 -12.55 14.75 -1.53
C ARG A 75 -13.25 15.57 -0.44
N VAL A 76 -13.89 14.93 0.53
CA VAL A 76 -14.51 15.63 1.67
C VAL A 76 -13.45 16.34 2.49
N TRP A 77 -12.32 15.67 2.76
CA TRP A 77 -11.22 16.26 3.52
C TRP A 77 -10.64 17.50 2.84
N THR A 78 -10.30 17.38 1.56
CA THR A 78 -9.74 18.51 0.80
C THR A 78 -10.74 19.65 0.61
N GLY A 79 -12.03 19.34 0.52
CA GLY A 79 -13.10 20.34 0.48
C GLY A 79 -13.26 21.14 1.77
N VAL A 80 -12.89 20.57 2.93
CA VAL A 80 -13.00 21.22 4.25
C VAL A 80 -11.68 21.87 4.66
N PHE A 81 -10.55 21.17 4.47
CA PHE A 81 -9.24 21.57 5.00
C PHE A 81 -8.25 22.01 3.93
N GLY A 82 -8.65 21.97 2.65
CA GLY A 82 -7.77 22.26 1.51
C GLY A 82 -6.82 21.11 1.17
N ASP A 83 -6.09 21.29 0.07
CA ASP A 83 -5.16 20.33 -0.53
C ASP A 83 -3.67 20.65 -0.29
N ALA A 84 -3.38 21.60 0.59
CA ALA A 84 -2.01 21.90 0.99
C ALA A 84 -1.33 20.68 1.62
N ALA A 85 -0.03 20.51 1.38
CA ALA A 85 0.74 19.35 1.88
C ALA A 85 0.52 19.10 3.38
N ALA A 86 0.51 20.15 4.21
CA ALA A 86 0.27 20.02 5.66
C ALA A 86 -1.11 19.43 5.97
N SER A 87 -2.17 19.83 5.25
CA SER A 87 -3.53 19.28 5.40
C SER A 87 -3.58 17.82 5.02
N LEU A 88 -2.97 17.46 3.88
CA LEU A 88 -2.91 16.09 3.40
C LEU A 88 -2.12 15.18 4.35
N ARG A 89 -1.00 15.67 4.90
CA ARG A 89 -0.22 14.94 5.92
C ARG A 89 -0.99 14.77 7.24
N ALA A 90 -1.83 15.74 7.61
CA ALA A 90 -2.72 15.62 8.76
C ALA A 90 -3.76 14.52 8.55
N LEU A 91 -4.33 14.36 7.33
CA LEU A 91 -5.21 13.24 7.02
C LEU A 91 -4.50 11.90 7.22
N GLY A 92 -3.28 11.76 6.69
CA GLY A 92 -2.47 10.55 6.88
C GLY A 92 -2.27 10.21 8.35
N LEU A 93 -1.82 11.18 9.14
CA LEU A 93 -1.66 11.04 10.60
C LEU A 93 -2.98 10.62 11.29
N CYS A 94 -4.11 11.24 10.93
CA CYS A 94 -5.42 10.86 11.47
C CYS A 94 -5.78 9.41 11.14
N LEU A 95 -5.50 8.95 9.92
CA LEU A 95 -5.72 7.56 9.51
C LEU A 95 -4.79 6.61 10.29
N GLY A 96 -3.51 6.93 10.43
CA GLY A 96 -2.57 6.13 11.22
C GLY A 96 -2.99 5.98 12.68
N LEU A 97 -3.33 7.10 13.34
CA LEU A 97 -3.81 7.07 14.73
C LEU A 97 -5.18 6.38 14.85
N GLY A 98 -6.05 6.53 13.84
CA GLY A 98 -7.30 5.77 13.73
C GLY A 98 -7.05 4.27 13.62
N GLY A 99 -6.00 3.87 12.91
CA GLY A 99 -5.52 2.49 12.82
C GLY A 99 -5.10 1.92 14.17
N LEU A 100 -4.35 2.68 14.98
CA LEU A 100 -4.02 2.28 16.36
C LEU A 100 -5.29 2.07 17.21
N GLY A 101 -6.27 2.97 17.10
CA GLY A 101 -7.56 2.82 17.77
C GLY A 101 -8.30 1.55 17.33
N ALA A 102 -8.29 1.25 16.04
CA ALA A 102 -8.89 0.03 15.47
C ALA A 102 -8.18 -1.25 15.95
N VAL A 103 -6.85 -1.24 16.07
CA VAL A 103 -6.05 -2.34 16.64
C VAL A 103 -6.42 -2.59 18.10
N TRP A 104 -6.53 -1.56 18.93
CA TRP A 104 -6.97 -1.69 20.32
C TRP A 104 -8.39 -2.22 20.44
N TRP A 105 -9.30 -1.74 19.59
CA TRP A 105 -10.68 -2.24 19.54
C TRP A 105 -10.71 -3.73 19.13
N LEU A 106 -9.92 -4.11 18.13
CA LEU A 106 -9.83 -5.49 17.62
C LEU A 106 -9.33 -6.45 18.70
N GLY A 107 -8.23 -6.12 19.40
CA GLY A 107 -7.68 -6.94 20.47
C GLY A 107 -8.71 -7.19 21.58
N ARG A 108 -9.38 -6.13 22.06
CA ARG A 108 -10.45 -6.26 23.05
C ARG A 108 -11.64 -7.09 22.56
N ARG A 109 -11.89 -7.08 21.26
CA ARG A 109 -13.00 -7.85 20.66
C ARG A 109 -12.68 -9.33 20.53
N MET A 110 -11.44 -9.66 20.17
CA MET A 110 -11.05 -11.04 19.91
C MET A 110 -10.65 -11.81 21.17
N HIS A 111 -9.95 -11.20 22.12
CA HIS A 111 -9.42 -11.89 23.30
C HIS A 111 -9.55 -11.13 24.63
N ALA A 112 -10.26 -10.02 24.65
CA ALA A 112 -10.54 -9.20 25.83
C ALA A 112 -9.30 -8.61 26.56
N GLY A 113 -8.11 -8.66 25.93
CA GLY A 113 -6.85 -8.14 26.43
C GLY A 113 -6.26 -7.02 25.58
N PRO A 114 -5.09 -6.47 25.96
CA PRO A 114 -4.36 -5.54 25.12
C PRO A 114 -3.75 -6.25 23.92
N PRO A 115 -3.69 -5.64 22.72
CA PRO A 115 -3.19 -6.25 21.48
C PRO A 115 -1.66 -6.24 21.40
N LEU A 116 -1.00 -7.07 22.19
CA LEU A 116 0.46 -7.04 22.35
C LEU A 116 1.22 -7.40 21.09
N LEU A 117 0.87 -8.52 20.44
CA LEU A 117 1.54 -8.96 19.21
C LEU A 117 1.20 -8.05 18.03
N ILE A 118 -0.05 -7.64 17.90
CA ILE A 118 -0.45 -6.71 16.84
C ILE A 118 0.33 -5.39 16.99
N LEU A 119 0.46 -4.86 18.19
CA LEU A 119 1.25 -3.65 18.44
C LEU A 119 2.73 -3.85 18.08
N ALA A 120 3.31 -4.96 18.53
CA ALA A 120 4.74 -5.23 18.32
C ALA A 120 5.11 -5.56 16.86
N MET A 121 4.24 -6.28 16.14
CA MET A 121 4.54 -6.77 14.78
C MET A 121 3.99 -5.87 13.68
N VAL A 122 2.95 -5.07 13.97
CA VAL A 122 2.22 -4.28 12.97
C VAL A 122 2.29 -2.79 13.28
N ALA A 123 1.86 -2.36 14.45
CA ALA A 123 1.71 -0.94 14.75
C ALA A 123 3.03 -0.16 14.82
N ILE A 124 4.16 -0.83 15.10
CA ILE A 124 5.51 -0.24 15.14
C ILE A 124 6.26 -0.44 13.80
N SER A 125 5.68 -1.15 12.84
CA SER A 125 6.32 -1.41 11.56
C SER A 125 6.45 -0.13 10.74
N ALA A 126 7.68 0.26 10.34
CA ALA A 126 7.91 1.45 9.52
C ALA A 126 7.19 1.36 8.16
N ALA A 127 7.10 0.18 7.55
CA ALA A 127 6.36 0.00 6.31
C ALA A 127 4.85 0.24 6.51
N LEU A 128 4.25 -0.33 7.56
CA LEU A 128 2.83 -0.12 7.84
C LEU A 128 2.52 1.35 8.17
N ILE A 129 3.40 2.02 8.93
CA ILE A 129 3.26 3.44 9.23
C ILE A 129 3.40 4.27 7.95
N ARG A 130 4.46 4.08 7.16
CA ARG A 130 4.72 4.84 5.95
C ARG A 130 3.60 4.73 4.92
N TYR A 131 3.14 3.50 4.64
CA TYR A 131 2.06 3.29 3.68
C TYR A 131 0.69 3.56 4.27
N GLY A 132 0.49 3.33 5.58
CA GLY A 132 -0.75 3.62 6.29
C GLY A 132 -1.06 5.10 6.38
N ASP A 133 -0.03 5.95 6.56
CA ASP A 133 -0.16 7.41 6.65
C ASP A 133 -0.02 8.09 5.27
N ALA A 134 0.30 7.35 4.23
CA ALA A 134 0.32 7.90 2.88
C ALA A 134 -1.07 8.38 2.46
N ASN A 135 -1.13 9.40 1.59
CA ASN A 135 -2.37 9.85 0.97
C ASN A 135 -2.85 8.84 -0.09
N ARG A 136 -3.01 7.60 0.36
CA ARG A 136 -3.47 6.42 -0.37
C ARG A 136 -4.49 5.67 0.49
N ALA A 137 -5.25 4.77 -0.10
CA ALA A 137 -6.32 4.07 0.61
C ALA A 137 -5.85 3.09 1.71
N TYR A 138 -4.55 2.88 1.87
CA TYR A 138 -4.02 1.81 2.74
C TYR A 138 -4.35 2.03 4.21
N GLY A 139 -4.24 3.26 4.75
CA GLY A 139 -4.59 3.56 6.14
C GLY A 139 -6.06 3.31 6.44
N LEU A 140 -6.95 3.79 5.57
CA LEU A 140 -8.39 3.49 5.66
C LEU A 140 -8.64 1.99 5.51
N GLY A 141 -7.90 1.32 4.61
CA GLY A 141 -7.96 -0.12 4.40
C GLY A 141 -7.59 -0.92 5.65
N LEU A 142 -6.56 -0.51 6.40
CA LEU A 142 -6.16 -1.13 7.67
C LEU A 142 -7.22 -0.97 8.76
N ILE A 143 -7.77 0.24 8.91
CA ILE A 143 -8.86 0.51 9.87
C ILE A 143 -10.05 -0.41 9.57
N THR A 144 -10.49 -0.41 8.33
CA THR A 144 -11.68 -1.16 7.92
C THR A 144 -11.45 -2.68 7.92
N ALA A 145 -10.24 -3.16 7.64
CA ALA A 145 -9.86 -4.58 7.78
C ALA A 145 -9.93 -5.03 9.26
N ALA A 146 -9.43 -4.21 10.18
CA ALA A 146 -9.55 -4.50 11.62
C ALA A 146 -11.02 -4.57 12.08
N LEU A 147 -11.85 -3.61 11.63
CA LEU A 147 -13.28 -3.59 11.94
C LEU A 147 -14.00 -4.80 11.32
N MET A 148 -13.69 -5.15 10.08
CA MET A 148 -14.24 -6.32 9.40
C MET A 148 -13.90 -7.62 10.14
N LEU A 149 -12.63 -7.85 10.48
CA LEU A 149 -12.22 -9.04 11.22
C LEU A 149 -12.92 -9.13 12.57
N GLY A 150 -12.93 -8.07 13.37
CA GLY A 150 -13.52 -8.06 14.70
C GLY A 150 -15.05 -8.22 14.70
N THR A 151 -15.74 -7.71 13.66
CA THR A 151 -17.20 -7.88 13.54
C THR A 151 -17.56 -9.27 13.03
N VAL A 152 -16.84 -9.84 12.05
CA VAL A 152 -17.03 -11.23 11.61
C VAL A 152 -16.70 -12.20 12.76
N TRP A 153 -15.62 -11.97 13.52
CA TRP A 153 -15.32 -12.73 14.74
C TRP A 153 -16.51 -12.74 15.72
N SER A 154 -17.17 -11.60 15.88
CA SER A 154 -18.34 -11.53 16.77
C SER A 154 -19.51 -12.37 16.29
N LEU A 155 -19.72 -12.47 14.97
CA LEU A 155 -20.77 -13.29 14.36
C LEU A 155 -20.55 -14.80 14.57
N LEU A 156 -19.33 -15.24 14.86
CA LEU A 156 -19.08 -16.65 15.22
C LEU A 156 -19.89 -17.08 16.45
N PHE A 157 -20.13 -16.13 17.36
CA PHE A 157 -20.71 -16.40 18.68
C PHE A 157 -22.09 -15.79 18.90
N ASP A 158 -22.35 -14.62 18.29
CA ASP A 158 -23.60 -13.85 18.48
C ASP A 158 -24.10 -13.27 17.16
N SER A 159 -25.19 -13.86 16.65
CA SER A 159 -25.92 -13.43 15.44
C SER A 159 -27.05 -12.45 15.77
N SER A 160 -26.87 -11.56 16.76
CA SER A 160 -27.84 -10.48 17.04
C SER A 160 -27.93 -9.50 15.86
N LYS A 161 -29.10 -8.86 15.68
CA LYS A 161 -29.31 -7.86 14.62
C LYS A 161 -28.24 -6.77 14.63
N LYS A 162 -27.80 -6.36 15.81
CA LYS A 162 -26.74 -5.36 16.01
C LYS A 162 -25.40 -5.84 15.44
N ASN A 163 -24.98 -7.07 15.76
CA ASN A 163 -23.71 -7.61 15.24
C ASN A 163 -23.76 -7.85 13.72
N ILE A 164 -24.91 -8.29 13.18
CA ILE A 164 -25.11 -8.44 11.73
C ILE A 164 -24.97 -7.07 11.03
N ALA A 165 -25.63 -6.03 11.55
CA ALA A 165 -25.56 -4.69 10.96
C ALA A 165 -24.12 -4.13 11.00
N PHE A 166 -23.42 -4.27 12.13
CA PHE A 166 -22.02 -3.83 12.23
C PHE A 166 -21.08 -4.61 11.30
N ALA A 167 -21.28 -5.94 11.18
CA ALA A 167 -20.48 -6.74 10.26
C ALA A 167 -20.77 -6.34 8.80
N ALA A 168 -22.01 -6.11 8.43
CA ALA A 168 -22.35 -5.65 7.09
C ALA A 168 -21.69 -4.29 6.77
N ILE A 169 -21.80 -3.31 7.66
CA ILE A 169 -21.19 -1.98 7.49
C ILE A 169 -19.67 -2.10 7.42
N ALA A 170 -19.03 -2.88 8.31
CA ALA A 170 -17.57 -3.03 8.34
C ALA A 170 -17.05 -3.76 7.09
N CYS A 171 -17.73 -4.83 6.63
CA CYS A 171 -17.36 -5.55 5.42
C CYS A 171 -17.52 -4.67 4.17
N LEU A 172 -18.62 -3.92 4.06
CA LEU A 172 -18.81 -2.95 2.99
C LEU A 172 -17.71 -1.88 3.00
N ALA A 173 -17.46 -1.25 4.15
CA ALA A 173 -16.41 -0.24 4.27
C ALA A 173 -15.03 -0.81 3.89
N ALA A 174 -14.71 -2.04 4.30
CA ALA A 174 -13.43 -2.68 4.00
C ALA A 174 -13.25 -2.91 2.50
N THR A 175 -14.20 -3.51 1.82
CA THR A 175 -14.08 -3.85 0.40
C THR A 175 -14.22 -2.63 -0.52
N HIS A 176 -14.89 -1.57 -0.05
CA HIS A 176 -14.98 -0.30 -0.77
C HIS A 176 -13.81 0.67 -0.45
N SER A 177 -12.88 0.30 0.45
CA SER A 177 -11.66 1.06 0.71
C SER A 177 -10.46 0.57 -0.10
N THR A 178 -10.21 -0.75 -0.13
CA THR A 178 -9.15 -1.38 -0.91
C THR A 178 -9.59 -2.70 -1.51
N TYR A 179 -9.15 -3.02 -2.73
CA TYR A 179 -9.47 -4.31 -3.38
C TYR A 179 -8.91 -5.51 -2.62
N GLN A 180 -7.76 -5.36 -1.94
CA GLN A 180 -7.12 -6.39 -1.13
C GLN A 180 -8.02 -6.84 0.04
N ASN A 181 -8.84 -5.94 0.58
CA ASN A 181 -9.79 -6.30 1.64
C ASN A 181 -10.90 -7.25 1.15
N SER A 182 -11.18 -7.31 -0.15
CA SER A 182 -12.07 -8.34 -0.70
C SER A 182 -11.46 -9.74 -0.61
N LEU A 183 -10.14 -9.87 -0.80
CA LEU A 183 -9.43 -11.13 -0.61
C LEU A 183 -9.40 -11.52 0.87
N LEU A 184 -9.20 -10.54 1.76
CA LEU A 184 -9.28 -10.77 3.21
C LEU A 184 -10.68 -11.24 3.61
N LEU A 185 -11.74 -10.59 3.11
CA LEU A 185 -13.11 -11.00 3.39
C LEU A 185 -13.41 -12.41 2.91
N LEU A 186 -12.91 -12.78 1.72
CA LEU A 186 -13.08 -14.13 1.18
C LEU A 186 -12.43 -15.16 2.10
N GLY A 187 -11.20 -14.96 2.56
CA GLY A 187 -10.50 -15.87 3.47
C GLY A 187 -11.13 -15.93 4.86
N ILE A 188 -11.38 -14.76 5.48
CA ILE A 188 -11.98 -14.64 6.80
C ILE A 188 -13.41 -15.21 6.79
N GLY A 189 -14.21 -14.83 5.79
CA GLY A 189 -15.59 -15.26 5.63
C GLY A 189 -15.70 -16.77 5.43
N SER A 190 -14.88 -17.34 4.53
CA SER A 190 -14.86 -18.79 4.29
C SER A 190 -14.47 -19.58 5.54
N ALA A 191 -13.42 -19.16 6.25
CA ALA A 191 -13.01 -19.78 7.51
C ALA A 191 -14.12 -19.69 8.59
N ALA A 192 -14.78 -18.52 8.70
CA ALA A 192 -15.86 -18.30 9.64
C ALA A 192 -17.10 -19.16 9.33
N ILE A 193 -17.47 -19.27 8.06
CA ILE A 193 -18.59 -20.12 7.61
C ILE A 193 -18.29 -21.58 7.95
N LEU A 194 -17.11 -22.09 7.60
CA LEU A 194 -16.73 -23.48 7.86
C LEU A 194 -16.65 -23.76 9.36
N ALA A 195 -15.99 -22.91 10.15
CA ALA A 195 -15.88 -23.10 11.60
C ALA A 195 -17.25 -23.12 12.29
N THR A 196 -18.19 -22.26 11.85
CA THR A 196 -19.56 -22.24 12.41
C THR A 196 -20.40 -23.40 11.93
N ALA A 197 -20.30 -23.81 10.66
CA ALA A 197 -21.03 -24.94 10.09
C ALA A 197 -20.61 -26.27 10.73
N ILE A 198 -19.30 -26.52 10.89
CA ILE A 198 -18.77 -27.72 11.57
C ILE A 198 -19.32 -27.82 13.01
N ASN A 199 -19.41 -26.70 13.72
CA ASN A 199 -19.97 -26.65 15.07
C ASN A 199 -21.50 -26.51 15.12
N ARG A 200 -22.18 -26.73 13.98
CA ARG A 200 -23.65 -26.68 13.81
C ARG A 200 -24.29 -25.34 14.23
N ARG A 201 -23.51 -24.24 14.13
CA ARG A 201 -24.01 -22.86 14.38
C ARG A 201 -24.59 -22.28 13.10
N TRP A 202 -25.59 -22.95 12.54
CA TRP A 202 -26.15 -22.66 11.21
C TRP A 202 -26.65 -21.23 11.06
N ARG A 203 -27.20 -20.62 12.11
CA ARG A 203 -27.64 -19.23 12.10
C ARG A 203 -26.47 -18.28 11.89
N SER A 204 -25.35 -18.48 12.61
CA SER A 204 -24.13 -17.69 12.41
C SER A 204 -23.57 -17.87 11.01
N ALA A 205 -23.47 -19.12 10.54
CA ALA A 205 -23.02 -19.43 9.17
C ALA A 205 -23.88 -18.69 8.13
N ALA A 206 -25.21 -18.79 8.22
CA ALA A 206 -26.12 -18.13 7.29
C ALA A 206 -25.99 -16.60 7.31
N CYS A 207 -25.83 -15.99 8.50
CA CYS A 207 -25.63 -14.55 8.61
C CYS A 207 -24.30 -14.11 7.98
N ILE A 208 -23.22 -14.87 8.19
CA ILE A 208 -21.91 -14.58 7.60
C ILE A 208 -21.98 -14.73 6.06
N VAL A 209 -22.63 -15.79 5.54
CA VAL A 209 -22.88 -15.95 4.11
C VAL A 209 -23.64 -14.75 3.55
N ALA A 210 -24.72 -14.32 4.20
CA ALA A 210 -25.51 -13.18 3.74
C ALA A 210 -24.69 -11.87 3.70
N VAL A 211 -23.89 -11.60 4.74
CA VAL A 211 -23.00 -10.43 4.79
C VAL A 211 -21.95 -10.51 3.67
N CYS A 212 -21.27 -11.64 3.50
CA CYS A 212 -20.27 -11.82 2.44
C CYS A 212 -20.88 -11.69 1.03
N ALA A 213 -22.05 -12.31 0.80
CA ALA A 213 -22.72 -12.25 -0.49
C ALA A 213 -23.18 -10.82 -0.83
N THR A 214 -23.80 -10.10 0.11
CA THR A 214 -24.20 -8.71 -0.07
C THR A 214 -22.99 -7.84 -0.41
N THR A 215 -21.89 -8.03 0.31
CA THR A 215 -20.65 -7.28 0.08
C THR A 215 -20.07 -7.59 -1.31
N ALA A 216 -20.02 -8.87 -1.71
CA ALA A 216 -19.54 -9.27 -3.03
C ALA A 216 -20.38 -8.68 -4.16
N ILE A 217 -21.70 -8.65 -4.02
CA ILE A 217 -22.62 -8.05 -5.00
C ILE A 217 -22.33 -6.56 -5.15
N THR A 218 -22.15 -5.83 -4.05
CA THR A 218 -21.88 -4.39 -4.12
C THR A 218 -20.52 -4.06 -4.70
N THR A 219 -19.50 -4.90 -4.46
CA THR A 219 -18.16 -4.69 -5.04
C THR A 219 -18.09 -4.99 -6.53
N ALA A 220 -19.05 -5.72 -7.09
CA ALA A 220 -19.13 -5.98 -8.53
C ALA A 220 -19.23 -4.70 -9.39
N ILE A 221 -19.68 -3.57 -8.79
CA ILE A 221 -19.72 -2.25 -9.45
C ILE A 221 -18.33 -1.79 -9.95
N TYR A 222 -17.23 -2.32 -9.37
CA TYR A 222 -15.86 -1.99 -9.79
C TYR A 222 -15.32 -2.87 -10.91
N LEU A 223 -16.05 -3.88 -11.38
CA LEU A 223 -15.60 -4.76 -12.47
C LEU A 223 -15.16 -4.01 -13.74
N PRO A 224 -15.85 -2.94 -14.18
CA PRO A 224 -15.38 -2.16 -15.34
C PRO A 224 -14.00 -1.53 -15.10
N SER A 225 -13.75 -0.96 -13.91
CA SER A 225 -12.45 -0.37 -13.57
C SER A 225 -11.34 -1.42 -13.47
N VAL A 226 -11.64 -2.59 -12.89
CA VAL A 226 -10.70 -3.72 -12.83
C VAL A 226 -10.41 -4.26 -14.23
N SER A 227 -11.41 -4.38 -15.09
CA SER A 227 -11.23 -4.80 -16.49
C SER A 227 -10.37 -3.80 -17.28
N PHE A 228 -10.59 -2.50 -17.08
CA PHE A 228 -9.74 -1.47 -17.66
C PHE A 228 -8.29 -1.60 -17.18
N ALA A 229 -8.05 -1.70 -15.86
CA ALA A 229 -6.72 -1.89 -15.30
C ALA A 229 -6.04 -3.14 -15.90
N LYS A 230 -6.76 -4.28 -15.98
CA LYS A 230 -6.25 -5.50 -16.61
C LYS A 230 -5.91 -5.30 -18.09
N SER A 231 -6.67 -4.53 -18.84
CA SER A 231 -6.35 -4.21 -20.23
C SER A 231 -5.08 -3.37 -20.40
N MET A 232 -4.66 -2.66 -19.35
CA MET A 232 -3.41 -1.89 -19.31
C MET A 232 -2.21 -2.72 -18.82
N MET A 233 -2.42 -3.91 -18.25
CA MET A 233 -1.35 -4.79 -17.78
C MET A 233 -0.41 -5.23 -18.89
N VAL A 234 -0.86 -5.26 -20.14
CA VAL A 234 -0.01 -5.54 -21.29
C VAL A 234 1.15 -4.53 -21.45
N VAL A 235 1.01 -3.33 -20.86
CA VAL A 235 2.06 -2.29 -20.85
C VAL A 235 3.18 -2.63 -19.86
N PHE A 236 2.86 -3.43 -18.85
CA PHE A 236 3.78 -3.88 -17.80
C PHE A 236 3.68 -5.41 -17.66
N PRO A 237 4.22 -6.17 -18.62
CA PRO A 237 4.16 -7.62 -18.56
C PRO A 237 5.08 -8.14 -17.44
N TRP A 238 4.48 -8.80 -16.45
CA TRP A 238 5.21 -9.52 -15.41
C TRP A 238 4.75 -10.97 -15.39
N SER A 239 5.68 -11.88 -15.17
CA SER A 239 5.38 -13.24 -14.75
C SER A 239 5.70 -13.36 -13.27
N ILE A 240 4.71 -13.75 -12.46
CA ILE A 240 4.84 -13.82 -11.01
C ILE A 240 4.88 -15.27 -10.58
N SER A 241 5.92 -15.61 -9.84
CA SER A 241 6.09 -16.92 -9.21
C SER A 241 5.76 -16.86 -7.71
N VAL A 242 5.54 -18.03 -7.11
CA VAL A 242 5.41 -18.17 -5.65
C VAL A 242 6.66 -17.62 -4.93
N HIS A 243 7.84 -17.79 -5.54
CA HIS A 243 9.09 -17.26 -4.99
C HIS A 243 9.07 -15.73 -4.87
N ASP A 244 8.57 -15.03 -5.90
CA ASP A 244 8.46 -13.57 -5.88
C ASP A 244 7.50 -13.10 -4.79
N ILE A 245 6.35 -13.78 -4.63
CA ILE A 245 5.37 -13.46 -3.58
C ILE A 245 5.99 -13.63 -2.19
N LEU A 246 6.67 -14.75 -1.95
CA LEU A 246 7.35 -15.00 -0.68
C LEU A 246 8.51 -14.03 -0.44
N GLY A 247 9.23 -13.64 -1.49
CA GLY A 247 10.28 -12.62 -1.44
C GLY A 247 9.73 -11.28 -0.98
N VAL A 248 8.66 -10.78 -1.62
CA VAL A 248 8.02 -9.50 -1.25
C VAL A 248 7.39 -9.58 0.14
N PHE A 249 6.79 -10.72 0.52
CA PHE A 249 6.32 -10.91 1.90
C PHE A 249 7.47 -10.81 2.89
N GLY A 250 8.58 -11.51 2.64
CA GLY A 250 9.79 -11.45 3.45
C GLY A 250 10.35 -10.02 3.56
N GLU A 251 10.43 -9.29 2.45
CA GLU A 251 10.83 -7.89 2.42
C GLU A 251 9.90 -7.01 3.27
N THR A 252 8.58 -7.17 3.10
CA THR A 252 7.57 -6.39 3.82
C THR A 252 7.65 -6.59 5.32
N VAL A 253 7.80 -7.83 5.78
CA VAL A 253 7.88 -8.14 7.21
C VAL A 253 9.26 -7.81 7.79
N SER A 254 10.32 -7.89 7.00
CA SER A 254 11.69 -7.53 7.40
C SER A 254 11.86 -6.03 7.61
N ASN A 255 11.06 -5.23 6.90
CA ASN A 255 10.97 -3.79 7.11
C ASN A 255 12.31 -3.04 6.98
N GLY A 256 13.26 -3.62 6.24
CA GLY A 256 14.63 -3.11 6.12
C GLY A 256 15.54 -3.39 7.33
N TYR A 257 15.05 -4.04 8.39
CA TYR A 257 15.81 -4.28 9.64
C TYR A 257 16.57 -5.60 9.68
N GLY A 258 16.46 -6.40 8.64
CA GLY A 258 17.13 -7.67 8.49
C GLY A 258 16.20 -8.87 8.45
N ASP A 259 16.75 -9.95 7.91
CA ASP A 259 16.01 -11.19 7.60
C ASP A 259 15.45 -11.92 8.82
N TRP A 260 15.91 -11.60 10.02
CA TRP A 260 15.46 -12.26 11.24
C TRP A 260 13.95 -12.04 11.52
N GLN A 261 13.38 -10.94 11.09
CA GLN A 261 11.95 -10.67 11.29
C GLN A 261 11.05 -11.64 10.54
N LYS A 262 11.43 -12.08 9.34
CA LYS A 262 10.66 -13.11 8.60
C LYS A 262 10.59 -14.43 9.38
N TRP A 263 11.67 -14.79 10.09
CA TRP A 263 11.68 -15.98 10.95
C TRP A 263 10.81 -15.84 12.18
N ILE A 264 10.73 -14.63 12.76
CA ILE A 264 9.78 -14.34 13.85
C ILE A 264 8.34 -14.49 13.37
N TRP A 265 8.00 -13.95 12.19
CA TRP A 265 6.67 -14.12 11.64
C TRP A 265 6.34 -15.60 11.40
N LEU A 266 7.25 -16.35 10.81
CA LEU A 266 7.07 -17.79 10.59
C LEU A 266 6.89 -18.53 11.92
N ALA A 267 7.75 -18.26 12.90
CA ALA A 267 7.64 -18.86 14.24
C ALA A 267 6.31 -18.50 14.91
N ALA A 268 5.86 -17.24 14.84
CA ALA A 268 4.60 -16.80 15.40
C ALA A 268 3.40 -17.50 14.75
N ILE A 269 3.41 -17.67 13.41
CA ILE A 269 2.38 -18.42 12.68
C ILE A 269 2.35 -19.88 13.15
N LEU A 270 3.51 -20.55 13.21
CA LEU A 270 3.58 -21.95 13.64
C LEU A 270 3.13 -22.13 15.09
N VAL A 271 3.55 -21.24 15.99
CA VAL A 271 3.12 -21.23 17.40
C VAL A 271 1.61 -21.01 17.50
N GLY A 272 1.07 -20.01 16.79
CA GLY A 272 -0.38 -19.74 16.80
C GLY A 272 -1.20 -20.93 16.30
N LEU A 273 -0.78 -21.57 15.21
CA LEU A 273 -1.44 -22.77 14.69
C LEU A 273 -1.32 -23.96 15.64
N THR A 274 -0.15 -24.19 16.24
CA THR A 274 0.06 -25.26 17.21
C THR A 274 -0.82 -25.08 18.45
N ILE A 275 -0.90 -23.87 19.01
CA ILE A 275 -1.75 -23.57 20.16
C ILE A 275 -3.23 -23.74 19.80
N ALA A 276 -3.64 -23.27 18.61
CA ALA A 276 -5.03 -23.47 18.16
C ALA A 276 -5.37 -24.95 17.99
N LEU A 277 -4.45 -25.77 17.49
CA LEU A 277 -4.62 -27.21 17.38
C LEU A 277 -4.72 -27.87 18.76
N LEU A 278 -3.83 -27.54 19.69
CA LEU A 278 -3.90 -28.03 21.07
C LEU A 278 -5.21 -27.61 21.76
N SER A 279 -5.63 -26.36 21.58
CA SER A 279 -6.91 -25.86 22.13
C SER A 279 -8.10 -26.63 21.55
N LEU A 280 -8.04 -27.02 20.27
CA LEU A 280 -9.07 -27.83 19.64
C LEU A 280 -9.13 -29.24 20.26
N PHE A 281 -7.99 -29.92 20.45
CA PHE A 281 -7.94 -31.23 21.10
C PHE A 281 -8.47 -31.18 22.54
N ILE A 282 -8.04 -30.19 23.34
CA ILE A 282 -8.54 -30.00 24.70
C ILE A 282 -10.06 -29.77 24.69
N ALA A 283 -10.55 -28.96 23.74
CA ALA A 283 -11.99 -28.70 23.63
C ALA A 283 -12.79 -29.96 23.27
N ILE A 284 -12.25 -30.85 22.42
CA ILE A 284 -12.93 -32.09 22.02
C ILE A 284 -13.12 -33.05 23.23
N GLU A 285 -12.18 -33.08 24.16
CA GLU A 285 -12.23 -33.92 25.36
C GLU A 285 -13.18 -33.37 26.46
N GLN A 286 -13.54 -32.10 26.38
CA GLN A 286 -14.47 -31.51 27.37
C GLN A 286 -15.92 -32.02 27.21
N PRO A 287 -16.70 -32.08 28.29
CA PRO A 287 -18.14 -32.36 28.20
C PRO A 287 -18.86 -31.38 27.27
N ALA A 288 -19.93 -31.84 26.65
CA ALA A 288 -20.74 -31.01 25.76
C ALA A 288 -21.28 -29.77 26.50
N SER A 289 -20.84 -28.59 26.08
CA SER A 289 -21.20 -27.30 26.67
C SER A 289 -21.06 -26.16 25.65
N THR A 290 -21.65 -25.03 25.94
CA THR A 290 -21.49 -23.82 25.14
C THR A 290 -20.01 -23.39 25.10
N ALA A 291 -19.31 -23.50 26.24
CA ALA A 291 -17.88 -23.14 26.33
C ALA A 291 -17.01 -24.03 25.42
N ARG A 292 -17.29 -25.36 25.38
CA ARG A 292 -16.66 -26.28 24.44
C ARG A 292 -16.90 -25.87 22.99
N SER A 293 -18.16 -25.61 22.62
CA SER A 293 -18.52 -25.17 21.26
C SER A 293 -17.85 -23.86 20.88
N ASP A 294 -17.73 -22.91 21.80
CA ASP A 294 -17.02 -21.64 21.58
C ASP A 294 -15.52 -21.86 21.37
N ALA A 295 -14.88 -22.68 22.20
CA ALA A 295 -13.48 -23.01 22.08
C ALA A 295 -13.17 -23.71 20.74
N MET A 296 -13.98 -24.71 20.37
CA MET A 296 -13.86 -25.40 19.07
C MET A 296 -14.01 -24.43 17.89
N THR A 297 -15.01 -23.54 17.94
CA THR A 297 -15.25 -22.57 16.86
C THR A 297 -14.08 -21.61 16.70
N ARG A 298 -13.48 -21.13 17.82
CA ARG A 298 -12.26 -20.27 17.78
C ARG A 298 -11.09 -21.00 17.15
N SER A 299 -10.81 -22.19 17.67
CA SER A 299 -9.65 -22.98 17.19
C SER A 299 -9.77 -23.35 15.72
N LEU A 300 -10.95 -23.79 15.27
CA LEU A 300 -11.21 -24.08 13.86
C LEU A 300 -11.07 -22.82 13.00
N PHE A 301 -11.59 -21.69 13.43
CA PHE A 301 -11.44 -20.43 12.70
C PHE A 301 -9.96 -20.07 12.52
N VAL A 302 -9.15 -20.10 13.58
CA VAL A 302 -7.70 -19.79 13.52
C VAL A 302 -6.96 -20.75 12.60
N LEU A 303 -7.24 -22.06 12.74
CA LEU A 303 -6.61 -23.10 11.93
C LEU A 303 -6.92 -22.98 10.43
N MET A 304 -8.11 -22.46 10.08
CA MET A 304 -8.55 -22.36 8.70
C MET A 304 -8.20 -21.00 8.07
N VAL A 305 -8.29 -19.88 8.81
CA VAL A 305 -8.15 -18.55 8.21
C VAL A 305 -6.73 -18.29 7.70
N ILE A 306 -5.69 -18.75 8.41
CA ILE A 306 -4.29 -18.53 8.02
C ILE A 306 -3.99 -19.21 6.67
N PRO A 307 -4.17 -20.55 6.51
CA PRO A 307 -3.89 -21.20 5.23
C PRO A 307 -4.82 -20.71 4.10
N MET A 308 -6.09 -20.39 4.39
CA MET A 308 -7.00 -19.84 3.39
C MET A 308 -6.53 -18.47 2.86
N LEU A 309 -6.11 -17.58 3.74
CA LEU A 309 -5.59 -16.29 3.33
C LEU A 309 -4.31 -16.43 2.50
N MET A 310 -3.37 -17.26 2.94
CA MET A 310 -2.14 -17.51 2.18
C MET A 310 -2.44 -18.08 0.79
N LEU A 311 -3.36 -19.05 0.71
CA LEU A 311 -3.77 -19.66 -0.56
C LEU A 311 -4.46 -18.62 -1.48
N ILE A 312 -5.45 -17.88 -0.97
CA ILE A 312 -6.22 -16.91 -1.75
C ILE A 312 -5.33 -15.80 -2.28
N TYR A 313 -4.45 -15.23 -1.44
CA TYR A 313 -3.51 -14.20 -1.89
C TYR A 313 -2.55 -14.73 -2.94
N THR A 314 -1.95 -15.89 -2.72
CA THR A 314 -1.02 -16.50 -3.68
C THR A 314 -1.71 -16.78 -5.02
N MET A 315 -2.88 -17.41 -5.00
CA MET A 315 -3.65 -17.71 -6.22
C MET A 315 -4.07 -16.44 -6.96
N PHE A 316 -4.51 -15.40 -6.23
CA PHE A 316 -4.89 -14.14 -6.84
C PHE A 316 -3.70 -13.43 -7.48
N MET A 317 -2.56 -13.37 -6.80
CA MET A 317 -1.35 -12.72 -7.32
C MET A 317 -0.84 -13.43 -8.59
N ILE A 318 -0.82 -14.75 -8.60
CA ILE A 318 -0.45 -15.53 -9.79
C ILE A 318 -1.48 -15.33 -10.92
N TRP A 319 -2.78 -15.39 -10.61
CA TRP A 319 -3.83 -15.26 -11.61
C TRP A 319 -3.90 -13.85 -12.21
N SER A 320 -3.67 -12.81 -11.39
CA SER A 320 -3.73 -11.42 -11.84
C SER A 320 -2.52 -11.01 -12.66
N ASP A 321 -1.39 -11.73 -12.50
CA ASP A 321 -0.09 -11.41 -13.11
C ASP A 321 0.35 -9.96 -12.84
N TYR A 322 -0.03 -9.44 -11.67
CA TYR A 322 0.22 -8.06 -11.25
C TYR A 322 1.42 -8.00 -10.32
N ALA A 323 2.36 -7.10 -10.57
CA ALA A 323 3.56 -6.96 -9.74
C ALA A 323 3.21 -6.85 -8.26
N VAL A 324 3.66 -7.82 -7.47
CA VAL A 324 3.48 -7.81 -6.01
C VAL A 324 4.27 -6.66 -5.41
N ARG A 325 3.65 -5.94 -4.48
CA ARG A 325 4.27 -4.80 -3.79
C ARG A 325 4.01 -4.90 -2.29
N PRO A 326 4.92 -4.39 -1.43
CA PRO A 326 4.77 -4.45 0.03
C PRO A 326 3.41 -3.95 0.54
N TRP A 327 2.92 -2.87 -0.02
CA TRP A 327 1.66 -2.24 0.41
C TRP A 327 0.39 -3.05 0.12
N TYR A 328 0.45 -4.09 -0.73
CA TYR A 328 -0.68 -5.01 -0.93
C TYR A 328 -0.84 -6.03 0.19
N LEU A 329 0.20 -6.21 1.00
CA LEU A 329 0.24 -7.21 2.07
C LEU A 329 -0.08 -6.65 3.46
N LEU A 330 -0.24 -5.32 3.60
CA LEU A 330 -0.42 -4.67 4.92
C LEU A 330 -1.64 -5.19 5.67
N GLY A 331 -2.79 -5.31 4.99
CA GLY A 331 -4.01 -5.86 5.58
C GLY A 331 -3.87 -7.34 5.96
N LEU A 332 -3.15 -8.13 5.14
CA LEU A 332 -2.83 -9.52 5.43
C LEU A 332 -1.98 -9.62 6.71
N MET A 333 -0.94 -8.81 6.85
CA MET A 333 -0.10 -8.76 8.05
C MET A 333 -0.92 -8.45 9.31
N LEU A 334 -1.80 -7.45 9.23
CA LEU A 334 -2.69 -7.09 10.34
C LEU A 334 -3.57 -8.28 10.75
N VAL A 335 -4.21 -8.93 9.79
CA VAL A 335 -5.11 -10.06 10.05
C VAL A 335 -4.34 -11.25 10.61
N LEU A 336 -3.17 -11.58 10.04
CA LEU A 336 -2.32 -12.67 10.53
C LEU A 336 -1.90 -12.43 11.99
N ALA A 337 -1.38 -11.25 12.33
CA ALA A 337 -0.97 -10.92 13.70
C ALA A 337 -2.14 -11.04 14.68
N ALA A 338 -3.32 -10.52 14.31
CA ALA A 338 -4.53 -10.57 15.15
C ALA A 338 -5.02 -12.02 15.37
N VAL A 339 -5.00 -12.84 14.33
CA VAL A 339 -5.44 -14.24 14.42
C VAL A 339 -4.45 -15.09 15.20
N ILE A 340 -3.14 -14.85 15.06
CA ILE A 340 -2.11 -15.50 15.87
C ILE A 340 -2.31 -15.17 17.36
N GLU A 341 -2.49 -13.89 17.67
CA GLU A 341 -2.72 -13.45 19.06
C GLU A 341 -4.00 -14.05 19.64
N ALA A 342 -5.09 -14.08 18.86
CA ALA A 342 -6.33 -14.74 19.26
C ALA A 342 -6.18 -16.25 19.45
N GLY A 343 -5.36 -16.92 18.62
CA GLY A 343 -5.01 -18.33 18.76
C GLY A 343 -4.31 -18.61 20.09
N ILE A 344 -3.32 -17.80 20.44
CA ILE A 344 -2.60 -17.92 21.71
C ILE A 344 -3.54 -17.69 22.92
N ALA A 345 -4.46 -16.75 22.80
CA ALA A 345 -5.45 -16.45 23.84
C ALA A 345 -6.59 -17.46 23.92
N ALA A 346 -6.68 -18.43 22.98
CA ALA A 346 -7.75 -19.44 22.96
C ALA A 346 -7.61 -20.53 24.04
N LEU A 347 -6.44 -20.65 24.68
CA LEU A 347 -6.24 -21.61 25.79
C LEU A 347 -7.19 -21.28 26.95
N PRO A 348 -7.94 -22.25 27.47
CA PRO A 348 -8.93 -22.04 28.54
C PRO A 348 -8.33 -21.44 29.83
N GLU A 349 -7.12 -21.88 30.16
CA GLU A 349 -6.30 -21.36 31.26
C GLU A 349 -4.85 -21.25 30.78
N PRO A 350 -4.45 -20.12 30.19
CA PRO A 350 -3.08 -20.00 29.71
C PRO A 350 -2.12 -20.17 30.88
N PRO A 351 -1.12 -21.08 30.76
CA PRO A 351 -0.08 -21.28 31.77
C PRO A 351 0.52 -19.93 32.20
N ARG A 352 0.87 -19.77 33.48
CA ARG A 352 1.54 -18.55 33.98
C ARG A 352 2.72 -18.12 33.10
N ALA A 353 3.43 -19.12 32.53
CA ALA A 353 4.51 -18.88 31.58
C ALA A 353 4.07 -18.05 30.35
N ILE A 354 2.91 -18.35 29.74
CA ILE A 354 2.43 -17.60 28.57
C ILE A 354 2.12 -16.14 28.94
N ARG A 355 1.61 -15.88 30.13
CA ARG A 355 1.33 -14.51 30.61
C ARG A 355 2.61 -13.67 30.82
N ILE A 356 3.76 -14.31 30.99
CA ILE A 356 5.06 -13.65 31.11
C ILE A 356 5.77 -13.60 29.73
N ILE A 357 5.71 -14.70 29.00
CA ILE A 357 6.42 -14.83 27.71
C ILE A 357 5.84 -13.91 26.65
N LEU A 358 4.51 -13.79 26.55
CA LEU A 358 3.87 -12.97 25.51
C LEU A 358 4.24 -11.47 25.60
N PRO A 359 4.15 -10.81 26.78
CA PRO A 359 4.64 -9.45 26.95
C PRO A 359 6.15 -9.30 26.70
N ALA A 360 6.96 -10.25 27.17
CA ALA A 360 8.42 -10.25 26.93
C ALA A 360 8.73 -10.39 25.43
N LEU A 361 8.04 -11.30 24.74
CA LEU A 361 8.17 -11.47 23.30
C LEU A 361 7.77 -10.21 22.53
N ALA A 362 6.67 -9.57 22.92
CA ALA A 362 6.23 -8.30 22.33
C ALA A 362 7.27 -7.20 22.47
N LEU A 363 7.97 -7.11 23.61
CA LEU A 363 9.08 -6.18 23.79
C LEU A 363 10.30 -6.56 22.92
N VAL A 364 10.69 -7.84 22.92
CA VAL A 364 11.82 -8.33 22.11
C VAL A 364 11.61 -8.06 20.62
N ILE A 365 10.38 -8.16 20.13
CA ILE A 365 10.03 -7.86 18.74
C ILE A 365 9.91 -6.35 18.52
N GLY A 366 9.16 -5.66 19.36
CA GLY A 366 8.79 -4.27 19.15
C GLY A 366 9.91 -3.27 19.41
N MET A 367 10.78 -3.49 20.39
CA MET A 367 11.84 -2.52 20.73
C MET A 367 12.87 -2.34 19.58
N PRO A 368 13.43 -3.39 18.97
CA PRO A 368 14.32 -3.20 17.83
C PRO A 368 13.63 -2.53 16.64
N ALA A 369 12.38 -2.87 16.39
CA ALA A 369 11.58 -2.23 15.33
C ALA A 369 11.40 -0.74 15.63
N ALA A 370 11.01 -0.38 16.85
CA ALA A 370 10.87 1.02 17.28
C ALA A 370 12.18 1.81 17.23
N ALA A 371 13.31 1.18 17.56
CA ALA A 371 14.63 1.83 17.53
C ALA A 371 15.11 2.13 16.10
N ASN A 372 14.80 1.27 15.13
CA ASN A 372 15.26 1.41 13.74
C ASN A 372 14.29 2.17 12.85
N ALA A 373 12.98 2.14 13.13
CA ALA A 373 11.96 2.80 12.34
C ALA A 373 12.20 4.30 12.07
N PRO A 374 12.73 5.11 13.02
CA PRO A 374 12.96 6.53 12.77
C PRO A 374 13.90 6.82 11.61
N ALA A 375 14.91 5.99 11.36
CA ALA A 375 15.82 6.17 10.22
C ALA A 375 15.06 6.10 8.89
N GLU A 376 14.15 5.14 8.75
CA GLU A 376 13.31 4.97 7.57
C GLU A 376 12.23 6.06 7.48
N LEU A 377 11.56 6.38 8.58
CA LEU A 377 10.42 7.30 8.61
C LEU A 377 10.83 8.77 8.45
N LYS A 378 12.09 9.14 8.70
CA LYS A 378 12.63 10.49 8.45
C LYS A 378 12.90 10.78 6.98
N ARG A 379 12.93 9.76 6.11
CA ARG A 379 13.21 9.94 4.68
C ARG A 379 12.03 10.64 4.00
N ARG A 380 12.31 11.68 3.21
CA ARG A 380 11.30 12.36 2.37
C ARG A 380 10.83 11.44 1.23
N ALA A 381 9.60 11.62 0.80
CA ALA A 381 9.03 10.83 -0.30
C ALA A 381 9.63 11.20 -1.67
N SER A 382 10.01 12.47 -1.87
CA SER A 382 10.49 13.02 -3.14
C SER A 382 11.51 14.15 -2.92
N ASN A 383 12.47 14.32 -3.84
CA ASN A 383 13.32 15.50 -3.93
C ASN A 383 12.81 16.55 -4.94
N MET A 384 11.63 16.35 -5.52
CA MET A 384 11.06 17.22 -6.55
C MET A 384 11.00 18.70 -6.15
N PRO A 385 10.62 19.08 -4.90
CA PRO A 385 10.63 20.48 -4.49
C PRO A 385 12.00 21.14 -4.65
N ASP A 386 13.09 20.43 -4.33
CA ASP A 386 14.45 20.96 -4.44
C ASP A 386 14.82 21.19 -5.92
N LEU A 387 14.40 20.27 -6.81
CA LEU A 387 14.65 20.38 -8.25
C LEU A 387 13.87 21.54 -8.87
N ILE A 388 12.61 21.71 -8.49
CA ILE A 388 11.78 22.84 -8.93
C ILE A 388 12.39 24.17 -8.45
N ALA A 389 12.82 24.27 -7.20
CA ALA A 389 13.47 25.46 -6.67
C ALA A 389 14.76 25.81 -7.44
N ALA A 390 15.55 24.81 -7.81
CA ALA A 390 16.75 25.01 -8.63
C ALA A 390 16.40 25.51 -10.05
N ILE A 391 15.38 24.92 -10.69
CA ILE A 391 14.88 25.35 -12.01
C ILE A 391 14.37 26.79 -11.98
N GLU A 392 13.63 27.16 -10.94
CA GLU A 392 13.11 28.54 -10.80
C GLU A 392 14.22 29.56 -10.56
N ARG A 393 15.22 29.23 -9.78
CA ARG A 393 16.39 30.09 -9.50
C ARG A 393 17.27 30.28 -10.72
N GLU A 394 17.55 29.21 -11.48
CA GLU A 394 18.54 29.19 -12.55
C GLU A 394 17.92 29.47 -13.94
N GLY A 395 16.65 29.11 -14.14
CA GLY A 395 16.03 29.05 -15.46
C GLY A 395 15.41 30.38 -15.92
N GLY A 396 15.60 30.70 -17.20
CA GLY A 396 14.90 31.78 -17.89
C GLY A 396 13.47 31.38 -18.34
N PRO A 397 12.64 32.33 -18.75
CA PRO A 397 11.23 32.07 -19.08
C PRO A 397 11.04 31.23 -20.36
N GLN A 398 12.02 31.19 -21.24
CA GLN A 398 11.98 30.44 -22.51
C GLN A 398 12.79 29.14 -22.46
N ASP A 399 13.43 28.85 -21.31
CA ASP A 399 14.10 27.57 -21.10
C ASP A 399 13.06 26.43 -20.99
N LEU A 400 13.41 25.27 -21.50
CA LEU A 400 12.54 24.09 -21.50
C LEU A 400 12.87 23.16 -20.33
N VAL A 401 11.86 22.62 -19.65
CA VAL A 401 12.05 21.54 -18.66
C VAL A 401 11.58 20.23 -19.26
N ILE A 402 12.44 19.21 -19.16
CA ILE A 402 12.15 17.84 -19.61
C ILE A 402 12.20 16.90 -18.41
N ILE A 403 11.26 15.96 -18.39
CA ILE A 403 11.18 14.90 -17.39
C ILE A 403 11.24 13.57 -18.12
N THR A 404 12.32 12.80 -17.90
CA THR A 404 12.54 11.55 -18.65
C THR A 404 11.62 10.42 -18.25
N GLU A 405 11.10 10.45 -17.01
CA GLU A 405 10.14 9.48 -16.49
C GLU A 405 8.72 10.05 -16.55
N TRP A 406 7.92 9.65 -17.52
CA TRP A 406 6.59 10.22 -17.80
C TRP A 406 5.67 10.31 -16.58
N TYR A 407 5.72 9.30 -15.68
CA TYR A 407 4.90 9.24 -14.47
C TYR A 407 5.31 10.27 -13.40
N VAL A 408 6.55 10.75 -13.42
CA VAL A 408 7.05 11.80 -12.51
C VAL A 408 6.48 13.16 -12.89
N GLY A 409 6.03 13.32 -14.13
CA GLY A 409 5.31 14.49 -14.59
C GLY A 409 4.08 14.85 -13.73
N LEU A 410 3.48 13.87 -13.02
CA LEU A 410 2.37 14.12 -12.09
C LEU A 410 2.82 14.97 -10.90
N THR A 411 3.91 14.57 -10.22
CA THR A 411 4.45 15.31 -9.08
C THR A 411 4.92 16.70 -9.51
N PHE A 412 5.61 16.78 -10.66
CA PHE A 412 6.03 18.07 -11.21
C PHE A 412 4.82 18.97 -11.48
N ASN A 413 3.81 18.48 -12.18
CA ASN A 413 2.58 19.24 -12.48
C ASN A 413 1.84 19.73 -11.22
N HIS A 414 1.84 18.92 -10.16
CA HIS A 414 1.18 19.28 -8.89
C HIS A 414 1.93 20.40 -8.16
N LEU A 415 3.25 20.34 -8.12
CA LEU A 415 4.09 21.23 -7.34
C LEU A 415 4.53 22.48 -8.12
N TYR A 416 4.75 22.37 -9.42
CA TYR A 416 5.26 23.45 -10.26
C TYR A 416 4.19 24.51 -10.51
N LYS A 417 4.47 25.76 -10.12
CA LYS A 417 3.59 26.92 -10.31
C LYS A 417 4.21 27.97 -11.23
N GLY A 418 5.39 27.67 -11.79
CA GLY A 418 6.07 28.55 -12.73
C GLY A 418 5.43 28.56 -14.12
N ASN A 419 6.00 29.32 -15.02
CA ASN A 419 5.50 29.54 -16.37
C ASN A 419 6.43 29.03 -17.49
N LYS A 420 7.54 28.35 -17.12
CA LYS A 420 8.45 27.78 -18.13
C LYS A 420 7.77 26.62 -18.84
N PRO A 421 7.98 26.47 -20.15
CA PRO A 421 7.49 25.33 -20.89
C PRO A 421 8.13 24.03 -20.35
N TRP A 422 7.32 22.98 -20.24
CA TRP A 422 7.79 21.68 -19.79
C TRP A 422 7.04 20.54 -20.47
N MET A 423 7.66 19.37 -20.54
CA MET A 423 7.09 18.14 -21.07
C MET A 423 7.74 16.90 -20.47
N THR A 424 7.09 15.76 -20.58
CA THR A 424 7.67 14.44 -20.26
C THR A 424 8.18 13.74 -21.53
N ILE A 425 8.96 12.67 -21.36
CA ILE A 425 9.39 11.79 -22.45
C ILE A 425 8.83 10.37 -22.21
N PRO A 426 7.83 9.91 -22.97
CA PRO A 426 7.06 10.65 -23.98
C PRO A 426 6.13 11.70 -23.32
N ASP A 427 5.75 12.70 -24.10
CA ASP A 427 4.76 13.69 -23.63
C ASP A 427 3.38 13.05 -23.52
N MET A 428 2.78 13.18 -22.34
CA MET A 428 1.48 12.62 -21.99
C MET A 428 0.34 13.61 -22.19
N GLY A 429 0.64 14.86 -22.57
CA GLY A 429 -0.31 15.95 -22.80
C GLY A 429 -1.06 16.41 -21.55
N ARG A 430 -1.55 15.49 -20.72
CA ARG A 430 -2.18 15.76 -19.41
C ARG A 430 -1.50 14.96 -18.33
N HIS A 431 -1.01 15.64 -17.30
CA HIS A 431 -0.25 15.06 -16.19
C HIS A 431 -1.04 15.13 -14.86
N SER A 432 -2.37 15.02 -14.93
CA SER A 432 -3.21 15.06 -13.71
C SER A 432 -3.36 13.68 -13.06
N VAL A 433 -3.40 12.61 -13.87
CA VAL A 433 -3.54 11.22 -13.41
C VAL A 433 -2.64 10.29 -14.24
N HIS A 434 -2.41 9.06 -13.77
CA HIS A 434 -1.63 8.05 -14.50
C HIS A 434 -2.34 7.60 -15.78
N ARG A 435 -1.93 8.12 -16.91
CA ARG A 435 -2.52 7.85 -18.23
C ARG A 435 -1.81 6.70 -18.94
N MET A 436 -1.96 5.48 -18.39
CA MET A 436 -1.42 4.26 -19.02
C MET A 436 -1.98 4.01 -20.42
N ASP A 437 -3.20 4.45 -20.68
CA ASP A 437 -3.85 4.39 -21.98
C ASP A 437 -3.12 5.24 -23.03
N ILE A 438 -2.67 6.45 -22.66
CA ILE A 438 -1.84 7.29 -23.55
C ILE A 438 -0.48 6.64 -23.77
N LEU A 439 0.18 6.14 -22.71
CA LEU A 439 1.46 5.43 -22.85
C LEU A 439 1.33 4.25 -23.83
N LYS A 440 0.28 3.44 -23.68
CA LYS A 440 0.01 2.32 -24.58
C LYS A 440 -0.17 2.77 -26.02
N ALA A 441 -0.94 3.85 -26.24
CA ALA A 441 -1.12 4.44 -27.58
C ALA A 441 0.21 4.95 -28.16
N ARG A 442 1.06 5.60 -27.36
CA ARG A 442 2.39 6.07 -27.77
C ARG A 442 3.33 4.92 -28.13
N MET A 443 3.25 3.79 -27.47
CA MET A 443 4.01 2.58 -27.81
C MET A 443 3.59 1.96 -29.12
N MET A 444 2.32 2.15 -29.52
CA MET A 444 1.78 1.68 -30.82
C MET A 444 2.02 2.66 -31.95
N ASP A 445 2.37 3.91 -31.65
CA ASP A 445 2.67 4.94 -32.64
C ASP A 445 4.11 4.82 -33.14
N GLY A 446 4.30 4.59 -34.43
CA GLY A 446 5.64 4.48 -35.04
C GLY A 446 6.45 5.79 -35.04
N GLN A 447 5.84 6.95 -34.73
CA GLN A 447 6.54 8.24 -34.65
C GLN A 447 7.30 8.43 -33.32
N GLY A 448 6.99 7.63 -32.31
CA GLY A 448 7.66 7.66 -31.00
C GLY A 448 7.65 9.03 -30.33
N VAL A 449 8.83 9.63 -30.10
CA VAL A 449 9.03 10.93 -29.43
C VAL A 449 9.56 12.02 -30.37
N SER A 450 9.30 11.91 -31.67
CA SER A 450 9.85 12.83 -32.68
C SER A 450 9.52 14.31 -32.40
N ARG A 451 8.31 14.61 -31.91
CA ARG A 451 7.88 15.97 -31.59
C ARG A 451 8.65 16.54 -30.40
N GLU A 452 8.87 15.72 -29.40
CA GLU A 452 9.64 16.07 -28.21
C GLU A 452 11.10 16.35 -28.55
N LEU A 453 11.70 15.51 -29.43
CA LEU A 453 13.07 15.71 -29.94
C LEU A 453 13.20 17.01 -30.73
N GLU A 454 12.22 17.32 -31.58
CA GLU A 454 12.18 18.58 -32.32
C GLU A 454 12.10 19.79 -31.41
N GLN A 455 11.31 19.74 -30.35
CA GLN A 455 11.20 20.84 -29.37
C GLN A 455 12.51 21.05 -28.60
N ILE A 456 13.18 19.96 -28.18
CA ILE A 456 14.52 20.00 -27.58
C ILE A 456 15.50 20.73 -28.51
N THR A 457 15.54 20.29 -29.77
CA THR A 457 16.46 20.81 -30.79
C THR A 457 16.20 22.29 -31.05
N ARG A 458 14.94 22.69 -31.24
CA ARG A 458 14.55 24.10 -31.44
C ARG A 458 14.95 24.98 -30.26
N THR A 459 14.73 24.51 -29.03
CA THR A 459 15.08 25.26 -27.82
C THR A 459 16.58 25.55 -27.76
N LEU A 460 17.42 24.52 -27.98
CA LEU A 460 18.87 24.68 -27.96
C LEU A 460 19.37 25.53 -29.13
N GLN A 461 18.80 25.37 -30.35
CA GLN A 461 19.16 26.17 -31.51
C GLN A 461 18.81 27.65 -31.36
N SER A 462 17.75 27.96 -30.59
CA SER A 462 17.36 29.33 -30.26
C SER A 462 18.19 29.95 -29.13
N GLY A 463 19.24 29.26 -28.63
CA GLY A 463 20.13 29.74 -27.57
C GLY A 463 19.55 29.61 -26.16
N HIS A 464 18.40 28.95 -26.00
CA HIS A 464 17.80 28.68 -24.69
C HIS A 464 18.31 27.36 -24.11
N ARG A 465 18.14 27.20 -22.80
CA ARG A 465 18.63 26.01 -22.08
C ARG A 465 17.53 24.97 -21.94
N VAL A 466 17.97 23.72 -21.77
CA VAL A 466 17.10 22.59 -21.47
C VAL A 466 17.49 22.01 -20.12
N PHE A 467 16.56 22.08 -19.16
CA PHE A 467 16.67 21.45 -17.86
C PHE A 467 16.11 20.04 -17.94
N VAL A 468 16.79 19.05 -17.37
CA VAL A 468 16.39 17.66 -17.45
C VAL A 468 16.32 17.04 -16.05
N ILE A 469 15.12 16.63 -15.66
CA ILE A 469 14.87 15.84 -14.45
C ILE A 469 14.87 14.36 -14.83
N GLY A 470 15.76 13.57 -14.24
CA GLY A 470 15.84 12.12 -14.42
C GLY A 470 17.12 11.65 -15.06
N ASN A 471 17.12 10.40 -15.48
CA ASN A 471 18.29 9.72 -16.03
C ASN A 471 18.10 9.43 -17.52
N PHE A 472 19.23 9.33 -18.23
CA PHE A 472 19.26 8.86 -19.60
C PHE A 472 19.80 7.44 -19.66
N ALA A 473 19.10 6.56 -20.36
CA ALA A 473 19.67 5.26 -20.73
C ALA A 473 20.79 5.47 -21.75
N ARG A 474 21.94 4.81 -21.56
CA ARG A 474 23.00 4.77 -22.55
C ARG A 474 22.72 3.65 -23.53
N LEU A 475 22.29 4.01 -24.73
CA LEU A 475 22.19 3.07 -25.85
C LEU A 475 23.39 3.21 -26.78
N SER A 476 23.76 2.11 -27.45
CA SER A 476 24.79 2.17 -28.49
C SER A 476 24.33 3.05 -29.66
N PRO A 477 25.23 3.71 -30.38
CA PRO A 477 24.87 4.50 -31.57
C PRO A 477 24.08 3.69 -32.61
N GLN A 478 24.32 2.39 -32.68
CA GLN A 478 23.62 1.48 -33.58
C GLN A 478 22.17 1.27 -33.18
N MET A 479 21.89 1.13 -31.87
CA MET A 479 20.53 1.03 -31.33
C MET A 479 19.73 2.33 -31.48
N LEU A 480 20.39 3.49 -31.34
CA LEU A 480 19.74 4.80 -31.53
C LEU A 480 19.34 5.09 -32.99
N ARG A 481 20.05 4.48 -33.98
CA ARG A 481 19.71 4.62 -35.41
C ARG A 481 18.59 3.67 -35.85
N SER A 482 18.34 2.59 -35.14
CA SER A 482 17.24 1.68 -35.42
C SER A 482 15.96 2.26 -34.84
N GLN A 483 14.91 2.41 -35.64
CA GLN A 483 13.60 2.75 -35.09
C GLN A 483 13.08 1.57 -34.27
N LEU A 484 12.54 1.87 -33.07
CA LEU A 484 11.89 0.86 -32.27
C LEU A 484 10.55 0.49 -32.93
N PRO A 485 10.30 -0.78 -33.29
CA PRO A 485 9.01 -1.18 -33.85
C PRO A 485 7.86 -0.84 -32.92
N PRO A 486 6.67 -0.51 -33.44
CA PRO A 486 5.47 -0.35 -32.63
C PRO A 486 5.20 -1.57 -31.74
N ALA A 487 4.58 -1.35 -30.56
CA ALA A 487 4.19 -2.44 -29.67
C ALA A 487 3.01 -3.25 -30.27
N PRO A 488 2.96 -4.58 -30.04
CA PRO A 488 3.95 -5.36 -29.28
C PRO A 488 5.24 -5.59 -30.04
N HIS A 489 6.38 -5.31 -29.37
CA HIS A 489 7.69 -5.49 -29.97
C HIS A 489 8.00 -6.98 -30.17
N PRO A 490 8.66 -7.40 -31.28
CA PRO A 490 8.97 -8.81 -31.53
C PRO A 490 9.77 -9.51 -30.40
N GLN A 491 10.67 -8.80 -29.73
CA GLN A 491 11.50 -9.34 -28.65
C GLN A 491 10.94 -9.10 -27.24
N TYR A 492 10.38 -7.92 -26.98
CA TYR A 492 9.99 -7.52 -25.61
C TYR A 492 8.47 -7.38 -25.43
N GLY A 493 7.68 -7.68 -26.45
CA GLY A 493 6.22 -7.57 -26.38
C GLY A 493 5.76 -6.17 -25.97
N TRP A 494 5.01 -6.09 -24.91
CA TRP A 494 4.45 -4.86 -24.34
C TRP A 494 5.32 -4.23 -23.23
N SER A 495 6.60 -4.52 -23.15
CA SER A 495 7.48 -3.98 -22.10
C SER A 495 7.64 -2.46 -22.22
N SER A 496 6.83 -1.69 -21.49
CA SER A 496 6.91 -0.22 -21.47
C SER A 496 8.26 0.30 -21.04
N GLY A 497 8.97 -0.41 -20.13
CA GLY A 497 10.31 -0.03 -19.69
C GLY A 497 11.32 0.05 -20.84
N ASN A 498 11.26 -0.85 -21.82
CA ASN A 498 12.13 -0.81 -22.99
C ASN A 498 11.83 0.38 -23.89
N TYR A 499 10.54 0.72 -24.09
CA TYR A 499 10.14 1.89 -24.89
C TYR A 499 10.55 3.20 -24.22
N THR A 500 10.27 3.36 -22.94
CA THR A 500 10.61 4.60 -22.21
C THR A 500 12.12 4.79 -22.10
N ALA A 501 12.89 3.74 -21.85
CA ALA A 501 14.36 3.79 -21.86
C ALA A 501 14.92 4.18 -23.23
N TYR A 502 14.35 3.63 -24.31
CA TYR A 502 14.74 4.00 -25.67
C TYR A 502 14.46 5.47 -25.98
N TRP A 503 13.26 5.95 -25.67
CA TRP A 503 12.88 7.35 -25.89
C TRP A 503 13.70 8.34 -25.04
N ALA A 504 13.99 8.00 -23.79
CA ALA A 504 14.88 8.78 -22.94
C ALA A 504 16.30 8.84 -23.54
N ALA A 505 16.80 7.73 -24.10
CA ALA A 505 18.11 7.71 -24.75
C ALA A 505 18.14 8.53 -26.06
N GLN A 506 17.04 8.54 -26.83
CA GLN A 506 16.91 9.42 -28.00
C GLN A 506 16.95 10.91 -27.58
N ALA A 507 16.24 11.27 -26.51
CA ALA A 507 16.31 12.63 -25.95
C ALA A 507 17.73 12.98 -25.50
N GLY A 508 18.44 12.08 -24.82
CA GLY A 508 19.84 12.23 -24.44
C GLY A 508 20.77 12.43 -25.64
N ALA A 509 20.54 11.68 -26.71
CA ALA A 509 21.31 11.82 -27.97
C ALA A 509 21.06 13.18 -28.64
N ALA A 510 19.80 13.63 -28.70
CA ALA A 510 19.47 14.95 -29.24
C ALA A 510 20.13 16.07 -28.41
N LEU A 511 20.04 16.02 -27.09
CA LEU A 511 20.71 16.97 -26.19
C LEU A 511 22.22 17.00 -26.44
N SER A 512 22.88 15.84 -26.50
CA SER A 512 24.31 15.74 -26.71
C SER A 512 24.77 16.23 -28.12
N SER A 513 23.88 16.17 -29.11
CA SER A 513 24.17 16.62 -30.46
C SER A 513 24.08 18.14 -30.64
N TYR A 514 23.22 18.80 -29.85
CA TYR A 514 22.92 20.23 -30.03
C TYR A 514 23.40 21.10 -28.85
N ALA A 515 23.71 20.53 -27.70
CA ALA A 515 24.32 21.26 -26.59
C ALA A 515 25.86 21.14 -26.65
N SER A 516 26.54 22.25 -26.35
CA SER A 516 28.01 22.29 -26.20
C SER A 516 28.44 22.11 -24.75
N ASN A 517 27.50 22.35 -23.81
CA ASN A 517 27.74 22.25 -22.38
C ASN A 517 26.62 21.47 -21.70
N ALA A 518 27.01 20.58 -20.76
CA ALA A 518 26.10 19.82 -19.92
C ALA A 518 26.61 19.87 -18.48
N GLN A 519 25.77 20.33 -17.56
CA GLN A 519 26.12 20.48 -16.16
C GLN A 519 25.11 19.75 -15.28
N LEU A 520 25.59 19.02 -14.27
CA LEU A 520 24.76 18.51 -13.18
C LEU A 520 24.53 19.64 -12.18
N LEU A 521 23.29 20.14 -12.07
CA LEU A 521 22.92 21.18 -11.10
C LEU A 521 22.65 20.58 -9.73
N ASN A 522 21.85 19.52 -9.67
CA ASN A 522 21.55 18.80 -8.43
C ASN A 522 21.79 17.31 -8.63
N ALA A 523 22.63 16.73 -7.78
CA ALA A 523 22.71 15.27 -7.64
C ALA A 523 21.43 14.74 -6.96
N PRO A 524 21.11 13.45 -7.11
CA PRO A 524 20.11 12.82 -6.26
C PRO A 524 20.47 13.04 -4.79
N ALA A 525 19.45 13.27 -3.97
CA ALA A 525 19.65 13.41 -2.53
C ALA A 525 20.20 12.10 -1.92
N SER A 526 20.82 12.18 -0.73
CA SER A 526 21.25 10.96 -0.03
C SER A 526 20.06 10.02 0.19
N ARG A 527 20.29 8.72 0.00
CA ARG A 527 19.29 7.67 0.29
C ARG A 527 18.87 7.64 1.76
N GLU A 528 19.68 8.20 2.65
CA GLU A 528 19.34 8.36 4.06
C GLU A 528 18.29 9.44 4.30
N THR A 529 18.16 10.40 3.38
CA THR A 529 17.25 11.55 3.50
C THR A 529 16.04 11.49 2.59
N THR A 530 16.11 10.76 1.47
CA THR A 530 15.04 10.70 0.46
C THR A 530 14.87 9.27 -0.04
N MET A 531 13.62 8.86 -0.25
CA MET A 531 13.26 7.56 -0.80
C MET A 531 13.68 7.45 -2.27
N ASP A 532 14.03 6.25 -2.70
CA ASP A 532 14.37 5.98 -4.10
C ASP A 532 13.16 6.12 -5.07
N TRP A 533 11.95 6.35 -4.56
CA TRP A 533 10.73 6.46 -5.36
C TRP A 533 10.72 7.64 -6.30
N GLU A 534 11.17 8.81 -5.81
CA GLU A 534 11.33 10.05 -6.57
C GLU A 534 12.57 10.80 -6.08
N ASN A 535 13.74 10.29 -6.44
CA ASN A 535 15.03 10.87 -6.11
C ASN A 535 15.87 11.00 -7.38
N TYR A 536 15.69 12.09 -8.08
CA TYR A 536 16.23 12.31 -9.42
C TYR A 536 17.34 13.35 -9.44
N PRO A 537 18.33 13.23 -10.37
CA PRO A 537 19.25 14.30 -10.70
C PRO A 537 18.56 15.38 -11.53
N LEU A 538 19.14 16.59 -11.50
CA LEU A 538 18.80 17.70 -12.37
C LEU A 538 20.03 18.10 -13.18
N PHE A 539 19.92 18.02 -14.49
CA PHE A 539 20.93 18.48 -15.44
C PHE A 539 20.45 19.75 -16.16
N VAL A 540 21.40 20.59 -16.61
CA VAL A 540 21.15 21.66 -17.55
C VAL A 540 22.04 21.51 -18.77
N PHE A 541 21.42 21.66 -19.93
CA PHE A 541 22.08 21.64 -21.24
C PHE A 541 21.98 22.99 -21.89
N SER A 542 23.09 23.49 -22.46
CA SER A 542 23.15 24.78 -23.16
C SER A 542 24.04 24.69 -24.38
N ARG A 543 23.76 25.53 -25.38
CA ARG A 543 24.68 25.79 -26.48
C ARG A 543 25.66 26.85 -26.00
N GLY A 544 26.96 26.59 -26.09
CA GLY A 544 28.00 27.59 -25.79
C GLY A 544 27.73 28.87 -26.61
N GLN A 545 27.97 30.04 -26.01
CA GLN A 545 27.97 31.32 -26.70
C GLN A 545 29.10 31.39 -27.73
#